data_3e69ccbc9781e7fab2e1089b0f395418
#
_entry.id   3e69ccbc9781e7fab2e1089b0f395418
#
_cell.length_a   1.000
_cell.length_b   1.000
_cell.length_c   1.000
_cell.angle_alpha   90.00
_cell.angle_beta   90.00
_cell.angle_gamma   90.00
#
_symmetry.space_group_name_H-M   'P 1'
#
loop_
_entity.id
_entity.type
_entity.pdbx_description
1 polymer ?
#
loop_
_entity_poly.entity_id
_entity_poly.type
_entity_poly.pdbx_seq_one_letter_code
_entity_poly.pdbx_strand_id
1 'polypeptide(L)'
;PTRFGGQCPKLPVYAAFAQAGQVLAEPVELPDGSAFLTIARTLEGPQGAFNERPRRTALLLGCALEVGVETVYGASLSKAGNTEIGPACRLCERQGCITRAEPPLTRPLGLDEMVAGLSAFDFQ
;
A
#
# COMPACT_ATOMS: atom_id res chain seq x y z
N PRO A 1 9.88 -4.04 10.11
CA PRO A 1 10.02 -2.60 9.90
C PRO A 1 11.27 -2.27 9.11
N THR A 2 11.16 -1.36 8.18
CA THR A 2 12.31 -0.91 7.41
C THR A 2 13.06 0.16 8.19
N ARG A 3 14.38 0.22 8.04
CA ARG A 3 15.19 1.27 8.67
C ARG A 3 14.97 2.66 8.03
N PHE A 4 14.18 2.72 6.96
CA PHE A 4 13.89 3.94 6.21
C PHE A 4 12.47 4.45 6.46
N GLY A 5 11.91 4.19 7.64
CA GLY A 5 10.56 4.59 7.99
C GLY A 5 9.53 3.49 7.77
N GLY A 6 8.26 3.86 7.70
CA GLY A 6 7.16 2.94 7.50
C GLY A 6 7.03 2.43 6.07
N GLN A 7 6.20 1.44 5.90
CA GLN A 7 5.85 0.90 4.59
C GLN A 7 4.98 1.90 3.81
N CYS A 8 4.84 1.68 2.49
CA CYS A 8 4.00 2.52 1.65
C CYS A 8 2.55 2.53 2.14
N PRO A 9 1.96 3.71 2.41
CA PRO A 9 0.57 3.79 2.90
C PRO A 9 -0.48 3.27 1.92
N LYS A 10 -0.13 3.12 0.65
CA LYS A 10 -1.03 2.59 -0.38
C LYS A 10 -1.06 1.07 -0.44
N LEU A 11 -0.31 0.37 0.41
CA LEU A 11 -0.36 -1.09 0.46
C LEU A 11 -1.75 -1.57 0.83
N PRO A 12 -2.27 -2.62 0.16
CA PRO A 12 -3.62 -3.13 0.42
C PRO A 12 -3.86 -3.62 1.85
N VAL A 13 -2.80 -3.93 2.58
CA VAL A 13 -2.91 -4.37 3.97
C VAL A 13 -3.62 -3.32 4.84
N TYR A 14 -3.44 -2.04 4.56
CA TYR A 14 -4.10 -0.98 5.33
C TYR A 14 -5.60 -0.89 5.02
N ALA A 15 -5.99 -1.10 3.76
CA ALA A 15 -7.39 -1.18 3.40
C ALA A 15 -8.06 -2.41 4.04
N ALA A 16 -7.34 -3.52 4.17
CA ALA A 16 -7.84 -4.71 4.82
C ALA A 16 -8.18 -4.47 6.29
N PHE A 17 -7.41 -3.65 7.00
CA PHE A 17 -7.73 -3.27 8.37
C PHE A 17 -9.07 -2.53 8.48
N ALA A 18 -9.36 -1.67 7.52
CA ALA A 18 -10.62 -0.92 7.51
C ALA A 18 -11.83 -1.80 7.16
N GLN A 19 -11.60 -2.95 6.51
CA GLN A 19 -12.64 -3.84 6.04
C GLN A 19 -12.45 -5.25 6.64
N ALA A 20 -12.41 -5.33 7.95
CA ALA A 20 -12.20 -6.58 8.67
C ALA A 20 -13.20 -7.66 8.24
N GLY A 21 -12.70 -8.88 8.07
CA GLY A 21 -13.49 -10.02 7.63
C GLY A 21 -13.64 -10.18 6.13
N GLN A 22 -13.21 -9.21 5.33
CA GLN A 22 -13.23 -9.30 3.87
C GLN A 22 -11.85 -9.68 3.33
N VAL A 23 -11.84 -10.47 2.26
CA VAL A 23 -10.62 -10.76 1.49
C VAL A 23 -10.54 -9.74 0.36
N LEU A 24 -9.47 -8.96 0.34
CA LEU A 24 -9.21 -7.99 -0.71
C LEU A 24 -8.16 -8.53 -1.66
N ALA A 25 -8.48 -8.59 -2.95
CA ALA A 25 -7.54 -8.98 -3.99
C ALA A 25 -7.28 -7.77 -4.89
N GLU A 26 -6.03 -7.38 -5.01
CA GLU A 26 -5.66 -6.14 -5.71
C GLU A 26 -4.34 -6.29 -6.45
N PRO A 27 -4.27 -5.94 -7.75
CA PRO A 27 -3.00 -5.87 -8.45
C PRO A 27 -2.27 -4.58 -8.06
N VAL A 28 -0.98 -4.69 -7.78
CA VAL A 28 -0.12 -3.56 -7.42
C VAL A 28 1.08 -3.49 -8.34
N GLU A 29 1.62 -2.28 -8.51
CA GLU A 29 2.78 -2.03 -9.34
C GLU A 29 3.79 -1.16 -8.61
N LEU A 30 5.03 -1.61 -8.57
CA LEU A 30 6.15 -0.86 -8.00
C LEU A 30 6.71 0.13 -9.02
N PRO A 31 7.48 1.15 -8.56
CA PRO A 31 8.04 2.15 -9.47
C PRO A 31 8.95 1.61 -10.56
N ASP A 32 9.55 0.43 -10.36
CA ASP A 32 10.40 -0.24 -11.35
C ASP A 32 9.61 -0.99 -12.43
N GLY A 33 8.28 -1.00 -12.34
CA GLY A 33 7.40 -1.70 -13.27
C GLY A 33 7.05 -3.11 -12.85
N SER A 34 7.62 -3.65 -11.77
CA SER A 34 7.24 -4.97 -11.27
C SER A 34 5.80 -4.94 -10.78
N ALA A 35 5.01 -5.92 -11.16
CA ALA A 35 3.60 -6.01 -10.79
C ALA A 35 3.30 -7.33 -10.08
N PHE A 36 2.42 -7.26 -9.10
CA PHE A 36 2.04 -8.39 -8.26
C PHE A 36 0.54 -8.41 -8.04
N LEU A 37 -0.02 -9.62 -7.94
CA LEU A 37 -1.35 -9.78 -7.36
C LEU A 37 -1.17 -9.91 -5.85
N THR A 38 -1.90 -9.10 -5.10
CA THR A 38 -1.90 -9.16 -3.64
C THR A 38 -3.26 -9.58 -3.13
N ILE A 39 -3.25 -10.36 -2.05
CA ILE A 39 -4.45 -10.77 -1.32
C ILE A 39 -4.24 -10.36 0.12
N ALA A 40 -5.16 -9.57 0.67
CA ALA A 40 -5.05 -9.06 2.02
C ALA A 40 -6.31 -9.39 2.82
N ARG A 41 -6.12 -9.72 4.09
CA ARG A 41 -7.22 -10.00 5.01
C ARG A 41 -6.80 -9.64 6.43
N THR A 42 -7.74 -9.11 7.19
CA THR A 42 -7.56 -8.90 8.63
C THR A 42 -8.12 -10.08 9.40
N LEU A 43 -7.32 -10.62 10.31
CA LEU A 43 -7.70 -11.68 11.23
C LEU A 43 -7.89 -11.08 12.62
N GLU A 44 -8.95 -11.49 13.30
CA GLU A 44 -9.19 -11.10 14.68
C GLU A 44 -8.83 -12.27 15.59
N GLY A 45 -8.08 -11.96 16.66
CA GLY A 45 -7.77 -12.93 17.68
C GLY A 45 -8.97 -13.23 18.58
N PRO A 46 -8.85 -14.21 19.48
CA PRO A 46 -9.93 -14.53 20.42
C PRO A 46 -10.26 -13.32 21.29
N GLN A 47 -11.54 -13.14 21.56
CA GLN A 47 -11.99 -12.07 22.43
C GLN A 47 -11.54 -12.39 23.87
N GLY A 48 -10.80 -11.47 24.46
CA GLY A 48 -10.35 -11.58 25.85
C GLY A 48 -11.41 -11.16 26.85
N ALA A 49 -10.97 -10.66 27.99
CA ALA A 49 -11.88 -10.17 29.03
C ALA A 49 -12.70 -8.98 28.54
N PHE A 50 -13.81 -8.71 29.21
CA PHE A 50 -14.61 -7.52 28.98
C PHE A 50 -13.73 -6.27 29.12
N ASN A 51 -13.75 -5.38 28.14
CA ASN A 51 -12.92 -4.20 27.98
C ASN A 51 -11.54 -4.42 27.31
N GLU A 52 -11.15 -5.65 26.98
CA GLU A 52 -9.98 -5.87 26.15
C GLU A 52 -10.34 -5.74 24.69
N ARG A 53 -9.52 -4.98 23.96
CA ARG A 53 -9.65 -4.91 22.52
C ARG A 53 -9.16 -6.21 21.90
N PRO A 54 -9.93 -6.85 21.00
CA PRO A 54 -9.43 -8.02 20.31
C PRO A 54 -8.19 -7.66 19.49
N ARG A 55 -7.23 -8.56 19.47
CA ARG A 55 -6.00 -8.37 18.68
C ARG A 55 -6.32 -8.56 17.20
N ARG A 56 -6.00 -7.57 16.40
CA ARG A 56 -6.17 -7.64 14.95
C ARG A 56 -4.82 -7.75 14.26
N THR A 57 -4.75 -8.63 13.29
CA THR A 57 -3.57 -8.81 12.46
C THR A 57 -3.98 -8.80 11.00
N ALA A 58 -3.38 -7.95 10.21
CA ALA A 58 -3.59 -7.95 8.77
C ALA A 58 -2.48 -8.75 8.09
N LEU A 59 -2.88 -9.63 7.20
CA LEU A 59 -1.98 -10.44 6.40
C LEU A 59 -2.04 -9.98 4.95
N LEU A 60 -0.88 -9.91 4.32
CA LEU A 60 -0.75 -9.61 2.90
C LEU A 60 0.09 -10.71 2.25
N LEU A 61 -0.49 -11.34 1.24
CA LEU A 61 0.21 -12.30 0.40
C LEU A 61 0.33 -11.74 -1.01
N GLY A 62 1.41 -12.03 -1.68
CA GLY A 62 1.62 -11.56 -3.03
C GLY A 62 2.26 -12.61 -3.91
N CYS A 63 1.92 -12.58 -5.20
CA CYS A 63 2.60 -13.37 -6.22
C CYS A 63 2.78 -12.52 -7.47
N ALA A 64 3.70 -12.94 -8.35
CA ALA A 64 3.89 -12.24 -9.62
C ALA A 64 2.56 -12.17 -10.38
N LEU A 65 2.29 -11.03 -11.02
CA LEU A 65 1.00 -10.82 -11.69
C LEU A 65 0.74 -11.84 -12.79
N GLU A 66 1.76 -12.25 -13.52
CA GLU A 66 1.68 -13.27 -14.58
C GLU A 66 1.21 -14.64 -14.04
N VAL A 67 1.53 -14.95 -12.78
CA VAL A 67 1.03 -16.15 -12.11
C VAL A 67 -0.37 -15.89 -11.55
N GLY A 68 -0.61 -14.66 -11.07
CA GLY A 68 -1.89 -14.26 -10.49
C GLY A 68 -3.07 -14.34 -11.46
N VAL A 69 -2.84 -14.14 -12.76
CA VAL A 69 -3.90 -14.25 -13.78
C VAL A 69 -4.45 -15.67 -13.92
N GLU A 70 -3.72 -16.67 -13.48
CA GLU A 70 -4.14 -18.07 -13.48
C GLU A 70 -4.99 -18.45 -12.27
N THR A 71 -5.07 -17.57 -11.28
CA THR A 71 -5.85 -17.81 -10.07
C THR A 71 -7.33 -17.47 -10.28
N VAL A 72 -8.15 -17.81 -9.29
CA VAL A 72 -9.58 -17.47 -9.30
C VAL A 72 -9.83 -15.95 -9.35
N TYR A 73 -8.84 -15.15 -8.99
CA TYR A 73 -8.91 -13.70 -9.03
C TYR A 73 -8.51 -13.11 -10.39
N GLY A 74 -8.03 -13.93 -11.32
CA GLY A 74 -7.51 -13.48 -12.61
C GLY A 74 -8.53 -12.71 -13.44
N ALA A 75 -9.80 -13.09 -13.39
CA ALA A 75 -10.86 -12.43 -14.13
C ALA A 75 -11.08 -10.98 -13.67
N SER A 76 -10.87 -10.69 -12.39
CA SER A 76 -11.03 -9.33 -11.86
C SER A 76 -9.83 -8.44 -12.14
N LEU A 77 -8.67 -9.01 -12.44
CA LEU A 77 -7.44 -8.25 -12.73
C LEU A 77 -7.52 -7.48 -14.06
N SER A 78 -8.31 -7.98 -15.02
CA SER A 78 -8.42 -7.35 -16.33
C SER A 78 -9.30 -6.10 -16.34
N LYS A 79 -10.09 -5.87 -15.30
CA LYS A 79 -11.08 -4.78 -15.24
C LYS A 79 -10.58 -3.53 -14.50
N ALA A 80 -9.57 -3.67 -13.66
CA ALA A 80 -9.02 -2.57 -12.89
C ALA A 80 -7.55 -2.39 -13.23
N GLY A 81 -7.09 -1.15 -13.30
CA GLY A 81 -5.66 -0.86 -13.42
C GLY A 81 -4.90 -1.28 -12.17
N ASN A 82 -3.59 -1.36 -12.29
CA ASN A 82 -2.74 -1.66 -11.15
C ASN A 82 -2.67 -0.47 -10.19
N THR A 83 -2.76 -0.74 -8.89
CA THR A 83 -2.54 0.28 -7.88
C THR A 83 -1.04 0.56 -7.77
N GLU A 84 -0.66 1.82 -7.94
CA GLU A 84 0.73 2.24 -7.83
C GLU A 84 1.16 2.34 -6.38
N ILE A 85 2.15 1.54 -6.02
CA ILE A 85 2.73 1.52 -4.67
C ILE A 85 4.24 1.79 -4.74
N GLY A 86 4.86 1.96 -3.58
CA GLY A 86 6.31 2.07 -3.44
C GLY A 86 6.83 1.19 -2.32
N PRO A 87 8.15 1.05 -2.21
CA PRO A 87 8.75 0.25 -1.13
C PRO A 87 8.60 0.90 0.25
N ALA A 88 8.87 2.19 0.33
CA ALA A 88 8.67 3.06 1.48
C ALA A 88 8.73 4.49 0.95
N CYS A 89 8.04 5.43 1.58
CA CYS A 89 8.01 6.81 1.07
C CYS A 89 9.40 7.42 0.92
N ARG A 90 10.31 7.12 1.85
CA ARG A 90 11.68 7.67 1.81
C ARG A 90 12.53 7.12 0.67
N LEU A 91 12.17 5.97 0.11
CA LEU A 91 12.85 5.34 -1.03
C LEU A 91 12.05 5.46 -2.32
N CYS A 92 10.85 6.04 -2.28
CA CYS A 92 9.95 6.13 -3.42
C CYS A 92 10.08 7.50 -4.07
N GLU A 93 10.35 7.51 -5.37
CA GLU A 93 10.49 8.73 -6.15
C GLU A 93 9.24 9.08 -6.98
N ARG A 94 8.10 8.42 -6.72
CA ARG A 94 6.85 8.75 -7.40
C ARG A 94 6.43 10.18 -7.08
N GLN A 95 6.11 10.94 -8.11
CA GLN A 95 5.61 12.32 -8.01
C GLN A 95 4.09 12.33 -7.94
N GLY A 96 3.53 13.35 -7.30
CA GLY A 96 2.09 13.54 -7.23
C GLY A 96 1.34 12.55 -6.35
N CYS A 97 2.03 11.83 -5.47
CA CYS A 97 1.38 10.89 -4.57
C CYS A 97 0.74 11.64 -3.38
N ILE A 98 -0.58 11.68 -3.36
CA ILE A 98 -1.35 12.38 -2.32
C ILE A 98 -1.31 11.69 -0.95
N THR A 99 -0.89 10.42 -0.91
CA THR A 99 -0.78 9.65 0.33
C THR A 99 0.63 9.57 0.87
N ARG A 100 1.57 10.29 0.26
CA ARG A 100 2.96 10.30 0.70
C ARG A 100 3.07 10.78 2.15
N ALA A 101 3.73 9.99 2.98
CA ALA A 101 3.92 10.29 4.39
C ALA A 101 5.27 10.93 4.69
N GLU A 102 6.30 10.67 3.87
CA GLU A 102 7.65 11.16 4.07
C GLU A 102 8.30 11.54 2.74
N PRO A 103 9.18 12.56 2.72
CA PRO A 103 9.89 12.92 1.49
C PRO A 103 10.92 11.86 1.10
N PRO A 104 11.25 11.73 -0.19
CA PRO A 104 12.29 10.80 -0.62
C PRO A 104 13.68 11.30 -0.18
N LEU A 105 14.56 10.37 0.17
CA LEU A 105 15.94 10.68 0.54
C LEU A 105 16.79 11.10 -0.65
N THR A 106 16.39 10.69 -1.84
CA THR A 106 17.20 10.83 -3.07
C THR A 106 16.90 12.11 -3.84
N ARG A 107 15.91 12.90 -3.42
CA ARG A 107 15.46 14.10 -4.11
C ARG A 107 15.31 15.27 -3.14
N PRO A 108 15.64 16.49 -3.55
CA PRO A 108 15.37 17.66 -2.71
C PRO A 108 13.87 17.96 -2.67
N LEU A 109 13.43 18.52 -1.55
CA LEU A 109 12.04 18.98 -1.43
C LEU A 109 11.80 20.17 -2.37
N GLY A 110 10.64 20.14 -3.04
CA GLY A 110 10.17 21.25 -3.86
C GLY A 110 9.31 22.18 -3.02
N LEU A 111 9.91 22.91 -2.08
CA LEU A 111 9.20 23.82 -1.19
C LEU A 111 8.93 25.15 -1.93
N ASP A 112 7.67 25.44 -2.14
CA ASP A 112 7.21 26.71 -2.70
C ASP A 112 6.04 27.21 -1.87
N GLU A 113 6.25 28.31 -1.16
CA GLU A 113 5.24 28.95 -0.29
C GLU A 113 4.07 29.54 -1.08
N MET A 114 4.26 29.81 -2.37
CA MET A 114 3.25 30.41 -3.22
C MET A 114 2.31 29.38 -3.88
N VAL A 115 2.63 28.11 -3.76
CA VAL A 115 1.86 27.03 -4.40
C VAL A 115 1.33 26.07 -3.33
N ALA A 116 0.00 25.87 -3.31
CA ALA A 116 -0.64 24.84 -2.51
C ALA A 116 -0.63 23.55 -3.33
N GLY A 117 0.28 22.64 -3.02
CA GLY A 117 0.37 21.34 -3.68
C GLY A 117 -0.62 20.32 -3.12
N LEU A 118 -0.78 19.18 -3.82
CA LEU A 118 -1.59 18.06 -3.36
C LEU A 118 -0.96 17.32 -2.18
N SER A 119 0.35 17.47 -2.00
CA SER A 119 1.12 16.86 -0.91
C SER A 119 2.10 17.89 -0.37
N ALA A 120 2.28 17.90 0.96
CA ALA A 120 3.30 18.73 1.61
C ALA A 120 4.73 18.28 1.25
N PHE A 121 4.90 17.12 0.64
CA PHE A 121 6.19 16.53 0.31
C PHE A 121 6.42 16.43 -1.20
N ASP A 122 5.86 17.37 -1.98
CA ASP A 122 6.17 17.46 -3.40
C ASP A 122 7.67 17.73 -3.60
N PHE A 123 8.26 17.15 -4.64
CA PHE A 123 9.68 17.27 -4.93
C PHE A 123 9.93 17.42 -6.45
N GLN A 124 11.09 17.94 -6.76
CA GLN A 124 11.49 18.16 -8.14
C GLN A 124 12.26 16.97 -8.72
#